data_0c3909f4be9c36d7b8aab1b9c6bbc8e9
#
_entry.id   0c3909f4be9c36d7b8aab1b9c6bbc8e9
#
_cell.length_a   1.000
_cell.length_b   1.000
_cell.length_c   1.000
_cell.angle_alpha   90.00
_cell.angle_beta   90.00
_cell.angle_gamma   90.00
#
_symmetry.space_group_name_H-M   'P 1'
#
loop_
_entity.id
_entity.type
_entity.pdbx_description
1 polymer ?
#
loop_
_entity_poly.entity_id
_entity_poly.type
_entity_poly.pdbx_seq_one_letter_code
_entity_poly.pdbx_strand_id
1 'polypeptide(L)'
;YRPERSYVKSAKPVADTMGNFHPHGDSAIYDTLVRMAQPWAMRYPLVDGQGNFGSPGNDGPAAMRYTECKMTPLAMEMVRDIRENAVDFNPNYDGKTQEPAVLPSRVPNLLMNGSNGIAVGMATNIPPHNLNELAEAIYWILENHDAEEKETLDAVMERVKGPDLSLIHI
;
A
#
# COMPACT_ATOMS: atom_id res chain seq x y z
N TYR A 1 -5.69 9.71 -10.85
CA TYR A 1 -5.76 10.15 -9.43
C TYR A 1 -4.37 10.54 -8.87
N ARG A 2 -3.53 11.17 -9.71
CA ARG A 2 -2.13 11.53 -9.35
C ARG A 2 -2.07 12.63 -8.30
N PRO A 3 -0.99 12.70 -7.50
CA PRO A 3 -0.83 13.70 -6.43
C PRO A 3 -0.90 15.15 -6.91
N GLU A 4 -0.44 15.43 -8.14
CA GLU A 4 -0.43 16.78 -8.74
C GLU A 4 -1.82 17.24 -9.23
N ARG A 5 -2.77 16.31 -9.27
CA ARG A 5 -4.15 16.61 -9.71
C ARG A 5 -5.02 17.02 -8.52
N SER A 6 -6.13 17.66 -8.86
CA SER A 6 -7.17 17.96 -7.87
C SER A 6 -7.74 16.69 -7.26
N TYR A 7 -8.23 16.80 -6.03
CA TYR A 7 -9.01 15.73 -5.40
C TYR A 7 -10.24 15.38 -6.23
N VAL A 8 -10.64 14.14 -6.15
CA VAL A 8 -11.87 13.63 -6.75
C VAL A 8 -12.75 13.01 -5.68
N LYS A 9 -14.06 13.01 -5.87
CA LYS A 9 -14.98 12.29 -4.96
C LYS A 9 -14.58 10.82 -4.88
N SER A 10 -14.51 10.27 -3.66
CA SER A 10 -14.10 8.88 -3.42
C SER A 10 -14.98 7.86 -4.14
N ALA A 11 -16.22 8.22 -4.43
CA ALA A 11 -17.12 7.41 -5.24
C ALA A 11 -16.58 7.13 -6.64
N LYS A 12 -15.73 8.02 -7.20
CA LYS A 12 -15.19 7.84 -8.56
C LYS A 12 -14.18 6.70 -8.64
N PRO A 13 -13.05 6.67 -7.88
CA PRO A 13 -12.14 5.53 -7.91
C PRO A 13 -12.81 4.24 -7.43
N VAL A 14 -13.80 4.29 -6.53
CA VAL A 14 -14.56 3.11 -6.13
C VAL A 14 -15.32 2.53 -7.33
N ALA A 15 -16.04 3.37 -8.09
CA ALA A 15 -16.77 2.93 -9.28
C ALA A 15 -15.83 2.41 -10.37
N ASP A 16 -14.69 3.10 -10.62
CA ASP A 16 -13.70 2.66 -11.61
C ASP A 16 -13.10 1.30 -11.25
N THR A 17 -12.80 1.07 -9.96
CA THR A 17 -12.28 -0.20 -9.46
C THR A 17 -13.32 -1.31 -9.60
N MET A 18 -14.55 -1.06 -9.17
CA MET A 18 -15.64 -2.03 -9.26
C MET A 18 -15.96 -2.41 -10.70
N GLY A 19 -15.97 -1.42 -11.59
CA GLY A 19 -16.35 -1.65 -12.99
C GLY A 19 -15.28 -2.35 -13.83
N ASN A 20 -14.00 -2.14 -13.51
CA ASN A 20 -12.91 -2.61 -14.38
C ASN A 20 -12.06 -3.73 -13.78
N PHE A 21 -11.94 -3.82 -12.45
CA PHE A 21 -10.94 -4.69 -11.81
C PHE A 21 -11.50 -5.59 -10.71
N HIS A 22 -12.51 -5.14 -9.98
CA HIS A 22 -12.99 -5.87 -8.81
C HIS A 22 -14.52 -5.87 -8.73
N PRO A 23 -15.21 -6.85 -9.36
CA PRO A 23 -16.67 -6.89 -9.48
C PRO A 23 -17.34 -7.35 -8.17
N HIS A 24 -17.12 -6.63 -7.08
CA HIS A 24 -17.67 -6.87 -5.75
C HIS A 24 -18.40 -5.62 -5.25
N GLY A 25 -19.00 -5.70 -4.06
CA GLY A 25 -19.72 -4.56 -3.47
C GLY A 25 -18.84 -3.32 -3.28
N ASP A 26 -19.41 -2.15 -3.53
CA ASP A 26 -18.75 -0.85 -3.42
C ASP A 26 -18.27 -0.54 -1.99
N SER A 27 -18.98 -1.03 -0.98
CA SER A 27 -18.61 -0.85 0.43
C SER A 27 -17.24 -1.46 0.74
N ALA A 28 -16.95 -2.69 0.31
CA ALA A 28 -15.66 -3.33 0.54
C ALA A 28 -14.50 -2.57 -0.14
N ILE A 29 -14.74 -2.04 -1.34
CA ILE A 29 -13.77 -1.22 -2.07
C ILE A 29 -13.54 0.10 -1.34
N TYR A 30 -14.63 0.76 -0.89
CA TYR A 30 -14.53 2.01 -0.17
C TYR A 30 -13.85 1.85 1.19
N ASP A 31 -14.16 0.81 1.96
CA ASP A 31 -13.50 0.52 3.24
C ASP A 31 -11.99 0.34 3.07
N THR A 32 -11.56 -0.32 2.00
CA THR A 32 -10.14 -0.47 1.66
C THR A 32 -9.51 0.89 1.32
N LEU A 33 -10.18 1.71 0.52
CA LEU A 33 -9.71 3.07 0.20
C LEU A 33 -9.59 3.93 1.47
N VAL A 34 -10.57 3.87 2.35
CA VAL A 34 -10.56 4.57 3.64
C VAL A 34 -9.36 4.15 4.48
N ARG A 35 -9.10 2.84 4.60
CA ARG A 35 -7.97 2.32 5.35
C ARG A 35 -6.62 2.83 4.80
N MET A 36 -6.48 2.91 3.48
CA MET A 36 -5.26 3.45 2.85
C MET A 36 -5.03 4.94 3.10
N ALA A 37 -6.06 5.68 3.53
CA ALA A 37 -5.95 7.10 3.88
C ALA A 37 -5.77 7.36 5.38
N GLN A 38 -5.94 6.35 6.22
CA GLN A 38 -5.90 6.51 7.69
C GLN A 38 -4.48 6.39 8.23
N PRO A 39 -3.90 7.46 8.85
CA PRO A 39 -2.53 7.43 9.36
C PRO A 39 -2.33 6.51 10.57
N TRP A 40 -3.41 6.10 11.25
CA TRP A 40 -3.37 5.09 12.31
C TRP A 40 -3.51 3.65 11.80
N ALA A 41 -4.00 3.46 10.56
CA ALA A 41 -4.14 2.15 9.95
C ALA A 41 -2.93 1.79 9.05
N MET A 42 -2.26 2.81 8.50
CA MET A 42 -1.07 2.64 7.66
C MET A 42 0.07 3.53 8.15
N ARG A 43 1.25 2.95 8.32
CA ARG A 43 2.45 3.71 8.70
C ARG A 43 2.79 4.79 7.67
N TYR A 44 2.61 4.48 6.40
CA TYR A 44 2.82 5.37 5.27
C TYR A 44 1.58 5.34 4.37
N PRO A 45 0.61 6.25 4.57
CA PRO A 45 -0.62 6.27 3.79
C PRO A 45 -0.38 6.35 2.28
N LEU A 46 -1.15 5.59 1.52
CA LEU A 46 -1.08 5.55 0.06
C LEU A 46 -2.15 6.42 -0.59
N VAL A 47 -3.16 6.80 0.17
CA VAL A 47 -4.23 7.71 -0.26
C VAL A 47 -4.14 8.99 0.55
N ASP A 48 -4.16 10.12 -0.14
CA ASP A 48 -4.33 11.45 0.41
C ASP A 48 -5.83 11.76 0.39
N GLY A 49 -6.43 11.77 1.59
CA GLY A 49 -7.86 11.94 1.78
C GLY A 49 -8.24 13.33 2.28
N GLN A 50 -9.35 13.85 1.77
CA GLN A 50 -9.94 15.11 2.23
C GLN A 50 -11.39 14.87 2.69
N GLY A 51 -11.68 15.27 3.91
CA GLY A 51 -12.97 15.06 4.58
C GLY A 51 -12.84 14.09 5.76
N ASN A 52 -13.97 13.52 6.17
CA ASN A 52 -14.03 12.61 7.31
C ASN A 52 -13.74 11.16 6.88
N PHE A 53 -12.55 10.66 7.16
CA PHE A 53 -12.13 9.27 6.97
C PHE A 53 -12.19 8.43 8.27
N GLY A 54 -12.94 8.87 9.27
CA GLY A 54 -13.03 8.21 10.56
C GLY A 54 -12.06 8.73 11.59
N SER A 55 -12.03 8.09 12.76
CA SER A 55 -11.10 8.38 13.83
C SER A 55 -10.61 7.10 14.53
N PRO A 56 -9.49 7.14 15.28
CA PRO A 56 -9.06 6.01 16.11
C PRO A 56 -10.08 5.65 17.20
N GLY A 57 -10.96 6.59 17.57
CA GLY A 57 -12.03 6.43 18.56
C GLY A 57 -13.26 5.67 18.06
N ASN A 58 -13.14 4.95 16.96
CA ASN A 58 -14.20 4.13 16.36
C ASN A 58 -15.33 4.88 15.65
N ASP A 59 -15.11 6.16 15.31
CA ASP A 59 -16.02 6.86 14.41
C ASP A 59 -15.81 6.39 12.97
N GLY A 60 -16.88 6.02 12.30
CA GLY A 60 -16.85 5.62 10.90
C GLY A 60 -16.56 6.79 9.95
N PRO A 61 -16.11 6.50 8.72
CA PRO A 61 -15.94 7.52 7.70
C PRO A 61 -17.28 8.05 7.21
N ALA A 62 -17.28 9.27 6.66
CA ALA A 62 -18.42 9.76 5.89
C ALA A 62 -18.61 8.93 4.61
N ALA A 63 -19.83 8.94 4.05
CA ALA A 63 -20.08 8.23 2.80
C ALA A 63 -19.20 8.75 1.65
N MET A 64 -18.84 7.85 0.71
CA MET A 64 -17.91 8.13 -0.40
C MET A 64 -18.30 9.29 -1.32
N ARG A 65 -19.56 9.70 -1.30
CA ARG A 65 -20.03 10.89 -2.03
C ARG A 65 -19.60 12.22 -1.38
N TYR A 66 -19.21 12.20 -0.12
CA TYR A 66 -18.77 13.38 0.62
C TYR A 66 -17.24 13.50 0.69
N THR A 67 -16.54 12.38 0.87
CA THR A 67 -15.07 12.37 0.94
C THR A 67 -14.46 12.54 -0.44
N GLU A 68 -13.24 13.06 -0.45
CA GLU A 68 -12.43 13.24 -1.66
C GLU A 68 -11.06 12.61 -1.46
N CYS A 69 -10.44 12.15 -2.54
CA CYS A 69 -9.15 11.49 -2.46
C CYS A 69 -8.31 11.67 -3.71
N LYS A 70 -7.02 11.40 -3.56
CA LYS A 70 -6.02 11.22 -4.61
C LYS A 70 -4.89 10.33 -4.10
N MET A 71 -4.00 9.90 -4.97
CA MET A 71 -2.81 9.14 -4.57
C MET A 71 -1.82 10.05 -3.83
N THR A 72 -1.10 9.48 -2.87
CA THR A 72 0.08 10.14 -2.30
C THR A 72 1.28 10.06 -3.26
N PRO A 73 2.31 10.93 -3.11
CA PRO A 73 3.56 10.77 -3.86
C PRO A 73 4.19 9.37 -3.69
N LEU A 74 4.12 8.81 -2.49
CA LEU A 74 4.63 7.47 -2.21
C LEU A 74 3.87 6.38 -3.00
N ALA A 75 2.55 6.49 -3.10
CA ALA A 75 1.75 5.56 -3.90
C ALA A 75 2.14 5.59 -5.40
N MET A 76 2.64 6.72 -5.90
CA MET A 76 3.15 6.80 -7.27
C MET A 76 4.39 5.95 -7.49
N GLU A 77 5.24 5.78 -6.46
CA GLU A 77 6.44 4.93 -6.58
C GLU A 77 6.09 3.43 -6.69
N MET A 78 4.88 3.04 -6.31
CA MET A 78 4.39 1.66 -6.50
C MET A 78 3.96 1.37 -7.93
N VAL A 79 3.63 2.40 -8.72
CA VAL A 79 3.10 2.26 -10.08
C VAL A 79 3.92 3.00 -11.14
N ARG A 80 5.04 3.58 -10.76
CA ARG A 80 5.84 4.45 -11.62
C ARG A 80 6.28 3.75 -12.91
N ASP A 81 6.73 2.52 -12.81
CA ASP A 81 7.26 1.74 -13.92
C ASP A 81 6.22 0.82 -14.58
N ILE A 82 4.94 1.03 -14.31
CA ILE A 82 3.86 0.15 -14.81
C ILE A 82 3.79 0.08 -16.34
N ARG A 83 4.36 1.06 -17.05
CA ARG A 83 4.40 1.12 -18.52
C ARG A 83 5.74 0.69 -19.12
N GLU A 84 6.70 0.32 -18.27
CA GLU A 84 8.08 -0.02 -18.67
C GLU A 84 8.28 -1.53 -18.89
N ASN A 85 7.20 -2.29 -19.00
CA ASN A 85 7.22 -3.76 -19.14
C ASN A 85 8.00 -4.46 -18.01
N ALA A 86 7.92 -3.90 -16.80
CA ALA A 86 8.63 -4.40 -15.63
C ALA A 86 7.92 -5.57 -14.94
N VAL A 87 6.65 -5.81 -15.25
CA VAL A 87 5.81 -6.87 -14.68
C VAL A 87 4.87 -7.44 -15.74
N ASP A 88 4.43 -8.67 -15.52
CA ASP A 88 3.45 -9.33 -16.39
C ASP A 88 2.05 -8.74 -16.18
N PHE A 89 1.24 -8.81 -17.24
CA PHE A 89 -0.15 -8.38 -17.23
C PHE A 89 -1.07 -9.56 -17.54
N ASN A 90 -2.18 -9.63 -16.82
CA ASN A 90 -3.25 -10.59 -17.03
C ASN A 90 -4.51 -9.88 -17.53
N PRO A 91 -5.40 -10.58 -18.28
CA PRO A 91 -6.73 -10.05 -18.52
C PRO A 91 -7.47 -9.80 -17.20
N ASN A 92 -8.23 -8.71 -17.13
CA ASN A 92 -9.14 -8.47 -16.02
C ASN A 92 -10.31 -9.50 -16.04
N TYR A 93 -11.21 -9.41 -15.06
CA TYR A 93 -12.30 -10.40 -14.88
C TYR A 93 -13.23 -10.58 -16.09
N ASP A 94 -13.41 -9.58 -16.95
CA ASP A 94 -14.27 -9.64 -18.15
C ASP A 94 -13.48 -9.70 -19.47
N GLY A 95 -12.15 -9.71 -19.40
CA GLY A 95 -11.25 -9.82 -20.55
C GLY A 95 -11.17 -8.56 -21.43
N LYS A 96 -11.77 -7.43 -21.03
CA LYS A 96 -11.79 -6.20 -21.83
C LYS A 96 -10.59 -5.29 -21.61
N THR A 97 -9.93 -5.42 -20.49
CA THR A 97 -8.72 -4.68 -20.17
C THR A 97 -7.68 -5.59 -19.52
N GLN A 98 -6.52 -5.05 -19.23
CA GLN A 98 -5.45 -5.81 -18.57
C GLN A 98 -5.14 -5.17 -17.22
N GLU A 99 -4.72 -6.00 -16.28
CA GLU A 99 -4.24 -5.61 -14.98
C GLU A 99 -2.86 -6.22 -14.70
N PRO A 100 -1.98 -5.54 -13.96
CA PRO A 100 -0.67 -6.08 -13.63
C PRO A 100 -0.83 -7.28 -12.70
N ALA A 101 -0.04 -8.35 -12.92
CA ALA A 101 -0.02 -9.52 -12.05
C ALA A 101 0.47 -9.15 -10.65
N VAL A 102 1.44 -8.21 -10.57
CA VAL A 102 1.94 -7.57 -9.35
C VAL A 102 2.25 -6.11 -9.65
N LEU A 103 2.26 -5.24 -8.66
CA LEU A 103 2.67 -3.84 -8.85
C LEU A 103 4.20 -3.77 -8.98
N PRO A 104 4.74 -2.95 -9.93
CA PRO A 104 6.18 -2.72 -10.08
C PRO A 104 6.70 -1.74 -9.01
N SER A 105 6.53 -2.10 -7.74
CA SER A 105 6.83 -1.21 -6.63
C SER A 105 8.31 -0.95 -6.50
N ARG A 106 8.70 0.33 -6.43
CA ARG A 106 10.06 0.77 -6.12
C ARG A 106 10.34 0.85 -4.61
N VAL A 107 9.33 0.64 -3.79
CA VAL A 107 9.42 0.67 -2.33
C VAL A 107 9.01 -0.68 -1.75
N PRO A 108 9.64 -1.16 -0.67
CA PRO A 108 9.35 -2.45 -0.05
C PRO A 108 8.05 -2.38 0.79
N ASN A 109 6.90 -2.18 0.13
CA ASN A 109 5.63 -1.90 0.79
C ASN A 109 5.20 -2.99 1.78
N LEU A 110 5.57 -4.26 1.54
CA LEU A 110 5.26 -5.36 2.45
C LEU A 110 5.82 -5.13 3.86
N LEU A 111 7.07 -4.67 3.96
CA LEU A 111 7.70 -4.36 5.24
C LEU A 111 7.37 -2.95 5.71
N MET A 112 7.25 -2.00 4.78
CA MET A 112 7.02 -0.59 5.07
C MET A 112 5.66 -0.35 5.75
N ASN A 113 4.59 -0.93 5.22
CA ASN A 113 3.22 -0.81 5.75
C ASN A 113 2.72 -2.07 6.47
N GLY A 114 3.50 -3.15 6.40
CA GLY A 114 3.07 -4.44 6.92
C GLY A 114 1.99 -5.10 6.08
N SER A 115 1.52 -6.24 6.55
CA SER A 115 0.42 -6.99 5.94
C SER A 115 -0.33 -7.77 7.00
N ASN A 116 -1.64 -7.80 6.89
CA ASN A 116 -2.50 -8.64 7.72
C ASN A 116 -3.53 -9.30 6.82
N GLY A 117 -3.65 -10.61 6.91
CA GLY A 117 -4.59 -11.36 6.09
C GLY A 117 -4.82 -12.76 6.59
N ILE A 118 -6.01 -13.27 6.30
CA ILE A 118 -6.43 -14.62 6.69
C ILE A 118 -6.73 -15.40 5.42
N ALA A 119 -6.12 -16.58 5.29
CA ALA A 119 -6.39 -17.53 4.21
C ALA A 119 -6.75 -18.89 4.79
N VAL A 120 -7.19 -19.81 3.93
CA VAL A 120 -7.47 -21.19 4.36
C VAL A 120 -6.15 -21.88 4.75
N GLY A 121 -6.06 -22.31 5.99
CA GLY A 121 -4.90 -23.04 6.52
C GLY A 121 -3.70 -22.18 6.93
N MET A 122 -3.72 -20.84 6.70
CA MET A 122 -2.65 -19.96 7.13
C MET A 122 -3.14 -18.51 7.31
N ALA A 123 -2.35 -17.71 8.03
CA ALA A 123 -2.57 -16.28 8.18
C ALA A 123 -1.23 -15.55 8.09
N THR A 124 -1.25 -14.28 7.69
CA THR A 124 -0.10 -13.39 7.75
C THR A 124 -0.37 -12.23 8.69
N ASN A 125 0.64 -11.82 9.42
CA ASN A 125 0.61 -10.62 10.25
C ASN A 125 2.03 -10.04 10.34
N ILE A 126 2.33 -9.13 9.42
CA ILE A 126 3.62 -8.46 9.32
C ILE A 126 3.41 -7.02 9.80
N PRO A 127 4.09 -6.59 10.87
CA PRO A 127 4.01 -5.21 11.33
C PRO A 127 4.74 -4.26 10.38
N PRO A 128 4.43 -2.94 10.41
CA PRO A 128 5.14 -1.93 9.63
C PRO A 128 6.55 -1.69 10.19
N HIS A 129 7.46 -1.21 9.32
CA HIS A 129 8.85 -0.89 9.66
C HIS A 129 9.23 0.50 9.18
N ASN A 130 10.29 1.07 9.74
CA ASN A 130 10.80 2.37 9.37
C ASN A 130 11.45 2.35 7.98
N LEU A 131 11.04 3.28 7.11
CA LEU A 131 11.51 3.32 5.72
C LEU A 131 13.01 3.62 5.61
N ASN A 132 13.58 4.44 6.50
CA ASN A 132 15.02 4.72 6.48
C ASN A 132 15.82 3.47 6.83
N GLU A 133 15.42 2.73 7.86
CA GLU A 133 16.04 1.46 8.24
C GLU A 133 15.97 0.43 7.11
N LEU A 134 14.83 0.33 6.44
CA LEU A 134 14.66 -0.54 5.28
C LEU A 134 15.55 -0.09 4.12
N ALA A 135 15.68 1.21 3.86
CA ALA A 135 16.57 1.73 2.82
C ALA A 135 18.03 1.41 3.12
N GLU A 136 18.49 1.58 4.35
CA GLU A 136 19.86 1.23 4.76
C GLU A 136 20.15 -0.26 4.59
N ALA A 137 19.18 -1.12 4.92
CA ALA A 137 19.31 -2.57 4.70
C ALA A 137 19.39 -2.91 3.21
N ILE A 138 18.55 -2.29 2.37
CA ILE A 138 18.56 -2.49 0.92
C ILE A 138 19.89 -2.01 0.33
N TYR A 139 20.39 -0.85 0.71
CA TYR A 139 21.70 -0.36 0.24
C TYR A 139 22.82 -1.33 0.59
N TRP A 140 22.82 -1.86 1.81
CA TRP A 140 23.84 -2.84 2.20
C TRP A 140 23.77 -4.10 1.34
N ILE A 141 22.57 -4.65 1.09
CA ILE A 141 22.38 -5.84 0.25
C ILE A 141 22.87 -5.59 -1.19
N LEU A 142 22.57 -4.41 -1.74
CA LEU A 142 23.01 -4.06 -3.09
C LEU A 142 24.54 -3.93 -3.21
N GLU A 143 25.20 -3.43 -2.18
CA GLU A 143 26.65 -3.30 -2.12
C GLU A 143 27.36 -4.64 -1.84
N ASN A 144 26.67 -5.59 -1.23
CA ASN A 144 27.20 -6.88 -0.78
C ASN A 144 26.40 -8.07 -1.35
N HIS A 145 26.06 -8.00 -2.64
CA HIS A 145 25.18 -9.00 -3.29
C HIS A 145 25.75 -10.44 -3.30
N ASP A 146 27.05 -10.62 -3.09
CA ASP A 146 27.74 -11.92 -2.98
C ASP A 146 27.89 -12.41 -1.53
N ALA A 147 27.37 -11.68 -0.55
CA ALA A 147 27.45 -12.07 0.86
C ALA A 147 26.67 -13.36 1.15
N GLU A 148 27.17 -14.16 2.09
CA GLU A 148 26.46 -15.35 2.54
C GLU A 148 25.14 -14.99 3.25
N GLU A 149 24.17 -15.91 3.22
CA GLU A 149 22.83 -15.71 3.81
C GLU A 149 22.91 -15.30 5.29
N LYS A 150 23.79 -15.92 6.06
CA LYS A 150 23.97 -15.58 7.47
C LYS A 150 24.51 -14.16 7.67
N GLU A 151 25.48 -13.76 6.89
CA GLU A 151 26.04 -12.40 6.92
C GLU A 151 25.00 -11.36 6.53
N THR A 152 24.22 -11.66 5.47
CA THR A 152 23.10 -10.84 5.03
C THR A 152 22.05 -10.67 6.12
N LEU A 153 21.68 -11.78 6.77
CA LEU A 153 20.70 -11.74 7.87
C LEU A 153 21.20 -10.87 9.04
N ASP A 154 22.43 -11.09 9.49
CA ASP A 154 23.03 -10.34 10.60
C ASP A 154 23.09 -8.83 10.26
N ALA A 155 23.51 -8.49 9.05
CA ALA A 155 23.59 -7.10 8.59
C ALA A 155 22.22 -6.42 8.47
N VAL A 156 21.21 -7.14 8.01
CA VAL A 156 19.83 -6.64 7.94
C VAL A 156 19.27 -6.41 9.34
N MET A 157 19.45 -7.38 10.25
CA MET A 157 18.99 -7.25 11.64
C MET A 157 19.67 -6.12 12.41
N GLU A 158 20.92 -5.80 12.06
CA GLU A 158 21.65 -4.68 12.67
C GLU A 158 21.06 -3.31 12.24
N ARG A 159 20.46 -3.22 11.05
CA ARG A 159 19.88 -2.00 10.47
C ARG A 159 18.39 -1.87 10.76
N VAL A 160 17.63 -2.94 10.53
CA VAL A 160 16.19 -2.98 10.79
C VAL A 160 15.96 -3.43 12.25
N LYS A 161 15.72 -2.43 13.12
CA LYS A 161 15.68 -2.64 14.57
C LYS A 161 14.36 -3.21 15.08
N GLY A 162 13.44 -3.53 14.19
CA GLY A 162 12.14 -4.10 14.49
C GLY A 162 10.98 -3.24 14.01
N PRO A 163 9.75 -3.60 14.44
CA PRO A 163 8.55 -2.89 14.02
C PRO A 163 8.57 -1.41 14.42
N ASP A 164 8.20 -0.55 13.48
CA ASP A 164 7.98 0.87 13.74
C ASP A 164 6.52 1.10 14.16
N LEU A 165 6.28 1.07 15.45
CA LEU A 165 4.96 1.20 16.08
C LEU A 165 4.68 2.62 16.58
N SER A 166 5.38 3.61 16.06
CA SER A 166 5.30 5.01 16.54
C SER A 166 3.91 5.62 16.50
N LEU A 167 3.00 5.07 15.70
CA LEU A 167 1.60 5.51 15.64
C LEU A 167 0.70 4.90 16.71
N ILE A 168 1.21 3.95 17.48
CA ILE A 168 0.45 3.23 18.49
C ILE A 168 0.55 3.90 19.86
N HIS A 169 1.39 4.89 19.98
CA HIS A 169 1.51 5.65 21.23
C HIS A 169 0.53 6.81 21.31
N ILE A 170 -0.53 6.70 20.59
CA ILE A 170 -1.61 7.67 20.65
C ILE A 170 -2.55 7.26 21.76
#